data_59089c8f1b093f172e2e3f5c554ec219
#
_entry.id   59089c8f1b093f172e2e3f5c554ec219
#
_cell.length_a   1.000
_cell.length_b   1.000
_cell.length_c   1.000
_cell.angle_alpha   90.00
_cell.angle_beta   90.00
_cell.angle_gamma   90.00
#
_symmetry.space_group_name_H-M   'P 1'
#
loop_
_entity.id
_entity.type
_entity.pdbx_description
1 polymer ?
#
loop_
_entity_poly.entity_id
_entity_poly.type
_entity_poly.pdbx_seq_one_letter_code
_entity_poly.pdbx_strand_id
1 'polypeptide(L)'
;MRLVHFSDLHLGFRQFQRTTASGINLREHDVARAFSAAIAKAIELRPDLVLIGGDVFHTVRPTNPAILHAFAQFSRLVQELPDAIVVIAAGNHDLPRSSETTCILRLFAPLGIHVADAEVKRFAFEERGLSVLAVPDLVAHNV
;
A
#
# COMPACT_ATOMS: atom_id res chain seq x y z
N MET A 1 -7.68 -6.98 20.41
CA MET A 1 -7.34 -6.73 19.01
C MET A 1 -6.23 -5.70 18.93
N ARG A 2 -5.20 -5.95 18.14
CA ARG A 2 -4.09 -5.03 17.87
C ARG A 2 -4.18 -4.56 16.41
N LEU A 3 -4.10 -3.26 16.20
CA LEU A 3 -4.18 -2.62 14.90
C LEU A 3 -2.88 -1.88 14.58
N VAL A 4 -2.38 -2.02 13.36
CA VAL A 4 -1.31 -1.21 12.80
C VAL A 4 -1.89 -0.41 11.63
N HIS A 5 -1.59 0.89 11.57
CA HIS A 5 -2.03 1.77 10.50
C HIS A 5 -0.83 2.44 9.83
N PHE A 6 -0.82 2.39 8.50
CA PHE A 6 0.11 3.11 7.64
C PHE A 6 -0.66 4.06 6.72
N SER A 7 -0.07 5.17 6.33
CA SER A 7 -0.55 6.04 5.27
C SER A 7 0.62 6.77 4.61
N ASP A 8 0.40 7.28 3.42
CA ASP A 8 1.33 8.19 2.75
C ASP A 8 2.76 7.62 2.60
N LEU A 9 2.85 6.38 2.11
CA LEU A 9 4.12 5.69 1.93
C LEU A 9 4.94 6.26 0.78
N HIS A 10 4.28 6.77 -0.27
CA HIS A 10 4.87 7.41 -1.44
C HIS A 10 6.07 6.66 -2.03
N LEU A 11 5.96 5.34 -2.18
CA LEU A 11 6.99 4.52 -2.81
C LEU A 11 7.26 5.00 -4.24
N GLY A 12 8.54 5.10 -4.59
CA GLY A 12 8.97 5.65 -5.87
C GLY A 12 9.14 7.17 -5.88
N PHE A 13 8.98 7.84 -4.72
CA PHE A 13 9.27 9.27 -4.62
C PHE A 13 10.73 9.55 -4.93
N ARG A 14 10.99 10.50 -5.83
CA ARG A 14 12.31 10.93 -6.24
C ARG A 14 12.47 12.41 -6.01
N GLN A 15 13.63 12.79 -5.50
CA GLN A 15 14.00 14.18 -5.32
C GLN A 15 15.51 14.32 -5.44
N PHE A 16 15.94 15.42 -6.07
CA PHE A 16 17.35 15.68 -6.38
C PHE A 16 17.97 14.62 -7.32
N GLN A 17 19.24 14.84 -7.71
CA GLN A 17 19.94 13.98 -8.66
C GLN A 17 20.94 13.02 -8.00
N ARG A 18 20.93 12.91 -6.68
CA ARG A 18 21.80 11.97 -5.98
C ARG A 18 21.32 10.54 -6.16
N THR A 19 22.25 9.67 -6.47
CA THR A 19 22.00 8.24 -6.66
C THR A 19 22.85 7.38 -5.72
N THR A 20 22.37 6.16 -5.46
CA THR A 20 23.15 5.09 -4.83
C THR A 20 24.23 4.59 -5.77
N ALA A 21 25.15 3.74 -5.28
CA ALA A 21 26.16 3.07 -6.13
C ALA A 21 25.55 2.23 -7.27
N SER A 22 24.31 1.73 -7.11
CA SER A 22 23.56 0.98 -8.13
C SER A 22 22.72 1.87 -9.07
N GLY A 23 22.83 3.20 -8.96
CA GLY A 23 22.12 4.14 -9.85
C GLY A 23 20.67 4.46 -9.47
N ILE A 24 20.19 4.01 -8.30
CA ILE A 24 18.85 4.33 -7.80
C ILE A 24 18.85 5.72 -7.16
N ASN A 25 17.81 6.53 -7.39
CA ASN A 25 17.66 7.82 -6.72
C ASN A 25 17.72 7.64 -5.20
N LEU A 26 18.53 8.46 -4.52
CA LEU A 26 18.80 8.28 -3.09
C LEU A 26 17.52 8.43 -2.25
N ARG A 27 16.62 9.35 -2.59
CA ARG A 27 15.34 9.53 -1.89
C ARG A 27 14.41 8.35 -2.09
N GLU A 28 14.33 7.82 -3.30
CA GLU A 28 13.57 6.58 -3.58
C GLU A 28 14.10 5.43 -2.73
N HIS A 29 15.41 5.29 -2.63
CA HIS A 29 16.05 4.27 -1.80
C HIS A 29 15.74 4.46 -0.30
N ASP A 30 15.80 5.69 0.21
CA ASP A 30 15.49 6.00 1.62
C ASP A 30 14.04 5.68 1.96
N VAL A 31 13.09 6.04 1.09
CA VAL A 31 11.67 5.72 1.25
C VAL A 31 11.44 4.21 1.26
N ALA A 32 12.08 3.47 0.34
CA ALA A 32 11.99 2.02 0.29
C ALA A 32 12.54 1.37 1.57
N ARG A 33 13.66 1.85 2.11
CA ARG A 33 14.23 1.37 3.38
C ARG A 33 13.31 1.66 4.56
N ALA A 34 12.74 2.85 4.64
CA ALA A 34 11.80 3.22 5.70
C ALA A 34 10.56 2.31 5.66
N PHE A 35 10.04 2.03 4.48
CA PHE A 35 8.92 1.10 4.31
C PHE A 35 9.28 -0.32 4.76
N SER A 36 10.44 -0.84 4.37
CA SER A 36 10.90 -2.16 4.82
C SER A 36 11.01 -2.25 6.35
N ALA A 37 11.51 -1.19 6.99
CA ALA A 37 11.60 -1.11 8.45
C ALA A 37 10.21 -1.07 9.10
N ALA A 38 9.26 -0.33 8.51
CA ALA A 38 7.89 -0.26 8.99
C ALA A 38 7.18 -1.63 8.89
N ILE A 39 7.36 -2.34 7.77
CA ILE A 39 6.84 -3.71 7.61
C ILE A 39 7.46 -4.67 8.62
N ALA A 40 8.78 -4.61 8.83
CA ALA A 40 9.45 -5.43 9.83
C ALA A 40 8.88 -5.17 11.25
N LYS A 41 8.62 -3.89 11.57
CA LYS A 41 8.01 -3.53 12.85
C LYS A 41 6.56 -4.02 12.99
N ALA A 42 5.78 -3.93 11.92
CA ALA A 42 4.42 -4.48 11.90
C ALA A 42 4.42 -6.00 12.16
N ILE A 43 5.34 -6.74 11.52
CA ILE A 43 5.48 -8.19 11.72
C ILE A 43 5.86 -8.50 13.18
N GLU A 44 6.80 -7.76 13.76
CA GLU A 44 7.19 -7.90 15.17
C GLU A 44 6.01 -7.70 16.13
N LEU A 45 5.16 -6.70 15.84
CA LEU A 45 3.99 -6.37 16.65
C LEU A 45 2.87 -7.40 16.58
N ARG A 46 2.86 -8.26 15.58
CA ARG A 46 1.82 -9.28 15.34
C ARG A 46 0.39 -8.73 15.47
N PRO A 47 0.00 -7.77 14.60
CA PRO A 47 -1.35 -7.21 14.65
C PRO A 47 -2.39 -8.20 14.15
N ASP A 48 -3.63 -8.01 14.59
CA ASP A 48 -4.81 -8.67 14.04
C ASP A 48 -5.30 -8.00 12.75
N LEU A 49 -5.02 -6.69 12.63
CA LEU A 49 -5.50 -5.84 11.53
C LEU A 49 -4.39 -4.87 11.11
N VAL A 50 -4.14 -4.80 9.81
CA VAL A 50 -3.27 -3.80 9.19
C VAL A 50 -4.09 -2.96 8.22
N LEU A 51 -4.13 -1.67 8.44
CA LEU A 51 -4.81 -0.70 7.58
C LEU A 51 -3.78 0.17 6.86
N ILE A 52 -3.94 0.29 5.53
CA ILE A 52 -3.14 1.18 4.70
C ILE A 52 -4.05 2.24 4.09
N GLY A 53 -3.89 3.49 4.56
CA GLY A 53 -4.80 4.61 4.30
C GLY A 53 -4.55 5.36 3.00
N GLY A 54 -3.83 4.77 2.05
CA GLY A 54 -3.62 5.35 0.72
C GLY A 54 -2.24 5.94 0.50
N ASP A 55 -2.03 6.43 -0.72
CA ASP A 55 -0.77 6.95 -1.24
C ASP A 55 0.39 5.97 -1.01
N VAL A 56 0.15 4.70 -1.37
CA VAL A 56 1.18 3.64 -1.34
C VAL A 56 2.30 3.99 -2.31
N PHE A 57 1.94 4.40 -3.53
CA PHE A 57 2.89 4.88 -4.51
C PHE A 57 2.80 6.40 -4.67
N HIS A 58 3.91 7.00 -5.08
CA HIS A 58 3.95 8.45 -5.32
C HIS A 58 3.27 8.87 -6.62
N THR A 59 3.17 7.95 -7.59
CA THR A 59 2.54 8.18 -8.89
C THR A 59 1.64 7.02 -9.28
N VAL A 60 0.64 7.27 -10.13
CA VAL A 60 -0.28 6.25 -10.66
C VAL A 60 0.43 5.20 -11.54
N ARG A 61 1.59 5.53 -12.05
CA ARG A 61 2.48 4.62 -12.81
C ARG A 61 3.86 4.59 -12.15
N PRO A 62 4.00 3.85 -11.05
CA PRO A 62 5.27 3.79 -10.35
C PRO A 62 6.34 3.08 -11.18
N THR A 63 7.59 3.28 -10.80
CA THR A 63 8.72 2.60 -11.44
C THR A 63 8.71 1.11 -11.12
N ASN A 64 9.31 0.30 -11.99
CA ASN A 64 9.44 -1.14 -11.75
C ASN A 64 10.14 -1.46 -10.41
N PRO A 65 11.24 -0.78 -10.02
CA PRO A 65 11.82 -1.01 -8.70
C PRO A 65 10.87 -0.74 -7.54
N ALA A 66 10.06 0.33 -7.62
CA ALA A 66 9.06 0.63 -6.58
C ALA A 66 7.99 -0.46 -6.50
N ILE A 67 7.49 -0.94 -7.65
CA ILE A 67 6.48 -2.00 -7.72
C ILE A 67 7.03 -3.30 -7.12
N LEU A 68 8.22 -3.70 -7.55
CA LEU A 68 8.87 -4.94 -7.08
C LEU A 68 9.13 -4.89 -5.57
N HIS A 69 9.59 -3.74 -5.07
CA HIS A 69 9.82 -3.55 -3.65
C HIS A 69 8.52 -3.63 -2.84
N ALA A 70 7.48 -2.93 -3.26
CA ALA A 70 6.17 -2.99 -2.61
C ALA A 70 5.61 -4.40 -2.58
N PHE A 71 5.65 -5.09 -3.71
CA PHE A 71 5.19 -6.47 -3.82
C PHE A 71 5.94 -7.41 -2.87
N ALA A 72 7.27 -7.31 -2.82
CA ALA A 72 8.09 -8.12 -1.94
C ALA A 72 7.76 -7.87 -0.45
N GLN A 73 7.59 -6.61 -0.05
CA GLN A 73 7.29 -6.27 1.34
C GLN A 73 5.86 -6.65 1.76
N PHE A 74 4.86 -6.45 0.90
CA PHE A 74 3.49 -6.90 1.19
C PHE A 74 3.37 -8.43 1.17
N SER A 75 4.07 -9.10 0.26
CA SER A 75 4.16 -10.58 0.26
C SER A 75 4.74 -11.09 1.59
N ARG A 76 5.84 -10.48 2.04
CA ARG A 76 6.45 -10.81 3.33
C ARG A 76 5.47 -10.58 4.49
N LEU A 77 4.77 -9.43 4.49
CA LEU A 77 3.80 -9.11 5.53
C LEU A 77 2.72 -10.19 5.67
N VAL A 78 2.11 -10.59 4.55
CA VAL A 78 1.02 -11.60 4.58
C VAL A 78 1.53 -13.01 4.88
N GLN A 79 2.74 -13.36 4.45
CA GLN A 79 3.37 -14.65 4.75
C GLN A 79 3.72 -14.79 6.23
N GLU A 80 4.28 -13.74 6.83
CA GLU A 80 4.67 -13.73 8.25
C GLU A 80 3.47 -13.54 9.20
N LEU A 81 2.37 -12.99 8.70
CA LEU A 81 1.14 -12.72 9.46
C LEU A 81 -0.08 -13.36 8.76
N PRO A 82 -0.12 -14.70 8.64
CA PRO A 82 -1.17 -15.38 7.85
C PRO A 82 -2.58 -15.16 8.42
N ASP A 83 -2.70 -14.85 9.70
CA ASP A 83 -3.98 -14.61 10.36
C ASP A 83 -4.39 -13.14 10.43
N ALA A 84 -3.52 -12.22 10.03
CA ALA A 84 -3.83 -10.80 10.04
C ALA A 84 -4.70 -10.41 8.83
N ILE A 85 -5.67 -9.55 9.09
CA ILE A 85 -6.45 -8.92 8.03
C ILE A 85 -5.67 -7.70 7.53
N VAL A 86 -5.47 -7.59 6.22
CA VAL A 86 -4.80 -6.43 5.61
C VAL A 86 -5.77 -5.76 4.64
N VAL A 87 -5.99 -4.46 4.83
CA VAL A 87 -6.90 -3.65 4.00
C VAL A 87 -6.15 -2.42 3.48
N ILE A 88 -6.28 -2.16 2.18
CA ILE A 88 -5.74 -0.97 1.52
C ILE A 88 -6.89 -0.15 0.92
N ALA A 89 -6.97 1.13 1.25
CA ALA A 89 -7.78 2.10 0.52
C ALA A 89 -6.86 2.96 -0.34
N ALA A 90 -7.23 3.20 -1.60
CA ALA A 90 -6.43 4.01 -2.51
C ALA A 90 -6.48 5.50 -2.15
N GLY A 91 -5.31 6.15 -2.14
CA GLY A 91 -5.19 7.61 -2.06
C GLY A 91 -5.22 8.27 -3.44
N ASN A 92 -5.12 9.60 -3.46
CA ASN A 92 -5.17 10.36 -4.72
C ASN A 92 -3.96 10.10 -5.64
N HIS A 93 -2.80 9.75 -5.09
CA HIS A 93 -1.62 9.38 -5.86
C HIS A 93 -1.70 7.96 -6.46
N ASP A 94 -2.54 7.09 -5.91
CA ASP A 94 -2.73 5.73 -6.41
C ASP A 94 -3.79 5.65 -7.51
N LEU A 95 -4.74 6.58 -7.52
CA LEU A 95 -5.90 6.55 -8.41
C LEU A 95 -5.60 7.17 -9.77
N PRO A 96 -5.77 6.42 -10.88
CA PRO A 96 -5.65 6.97 -12.21
C PRO A 96 -6.82 7.93 -12.51
N ARG A 97 -6.51 9.00 -13.24
CA ARG A 97 -7.51 9.97 -13.71
C ARG A 97 -8.25 9.51 -14.97
N SER A 98 -7.80 8.45 -15.60
CA SER A 98 -8.35 7.87 -16.82
C SER A 98 -8.92 6.48 -16.54
N SER A 99 -10.09 6.19 -17.10
CA SER A 99 -10.70 4.86 -17.04
C SER A 99 -9.89 3.78 -17.78
N GLU A 100 -8.99 4.18 -18.66
CA GLU A 100 -8.12 3.25 -19.41
C GLU A 100 -6.97 2.72 -18.56
N THR A 101 -6.66 3.37 -17.44
CA THR A 101 -5.58 2.98 -16.54
C THR A 101 -6.15 2.28 -15.31
N THR A 102 -5.77 1.04 -15.09
CA THR A 102 -6.13 0.29 -13.87
C THR A 102 -5.29 0.76 -12.69
N CYS A 103 -5.90 0.84 -11.51
CA CYS A 103 -5.18 1.15 -10.28
C CYS A 103 -4.16 0.04 -9.96
N ILE A 104 -2.91 0.44 -9.77
CA ILE A 104 -1.79 -0.48 -9.50
C ILE A 104 -1.99 -1.28 -8.20
N LEU A 105 -2.77 -0.77 -7.24
CA LEU A 105 -3.00 -1.45 -5.97
C LEU A 105 -3.73 -2.80 -6.13
N ARG A 106 -4.43 -3.01 -7.25
CA ARG A 106 -5.04 -4.32 -7.57
C ARG A 106 -4.03 -5.45 -7.66
N LEU A 107 -2.75 -5.14 -7.87
CA LEU A 107 -1.65 -6.10 -7.83
C LEU A 107 -1.58 -6.87 -6.51
N PHE A 108 -2.03 -6.27 -5.42
CA PHE A 108 -1.92 -6.86 -4.08
C PHE A 108 -3.12 -7.74 -3.69
N ALA A 109 -4.23 -7.67 -4.43
CA ALA A 109 -5.42 -8.49 -4.15
C ALA A 109 -5.14 -10.01 -4.18
N PRO A 110 -4.36 -10.55 -5.14
CA PRO A 110 -4.02 -11.97 -5.17
C PRO A 110 -3.21 -12.45 -3.97
N LEU A 111 -2.58 -11.54 -3.22
CA LEU A 111 -1.87 -11.87 -1.96
C LEU A 111 -2.83 -12.10 -0.77
N GLY A 112 -4.13 -11.89 -0.95
CA GLY A 112 -5.13 -11.93 0.11
C GLY A 112 -5.35 -10.57 0.79
N ILE A 113 -4.80 -9.49 0.25
CA ILE A 113 -5.01 -8.12 0.72
C ILE A 113 -6.33 -7.59 0.16
N HIS A 114 -7.15 -7.01 1.02
CA HIS A 114 -8.42 -6.39 0.63
C HIS A 114 -8.18 -4.98 0.11
N VAL A 115 -8.49 -4.74 -1.16
CA VAL A 115 -8.21 -3.47 -1.84
C VAL A 115 -9.51 -2.74 -2.20
N ALA A 116 -9.61 -1.48 -1.78
CA ALA A 116 -10.65 -0.55 -2.21
C ALA A 116 -10.00 0.57 -3.04
N ASP A 117 -10.30 0.59 -4.35
CA ASP A 117 -9.71 1.55 -5.29
C ASP A 117 -10.75 2.43 -6.00
N ALA A 118 -11.74 1.84 -6.66
CA ALA A 118 -12.67 2.59 -7.50
C ALA A 118 -13.96 3.03 -6.79
N GLU A 119 -14.27 2.44 -5.67
CA GLU A 119 -15.51 2.66 -4.92
C GLU A 119 -15.32 2.41 -3.42
N VAL A 120 -16.23 2.93 -2.63
CA VAL A 120 -16.31 2.59 -1.20
C VAL A 120 -16.63 1.12 -1.05
N LYS A 121 -15.82 0.40 -0.27
CA LYS A 121 -16.03 -1.01 0.02
C LYS A 121 -16.14 -1.26 1.51
N ARG A 122 -17.08 -2.11 1.87
CA ARG A 122 -17.20 -2.65 3.22
C ARG A 122 -16.73 -4.11 3.21
N PHE A 123 -15.68 -4.37 3.98
CA PHE A 123 -15.18 -5.71 4.20
C PHE A 123 -15.68 -6.21 5.56
N ALA A 124 -16.48 -7.26 5.56
CA ALA A 124 -17.02 -7.88 6.78
C ALA A 124 -16.24 -9.16 7.11
N PHE A 125 -15.80 -9.28 8.35
CA PHE A 125 -15.06 -10.41 8.89
C PHE A 125 -15.86 -10.97 10.10
N GLU A 126 -16.91 -11.69 9.79
CA GLU A 126 -17.90 -12.13 10.78
C GLU A 126 -17.29 -12.98 11.88
N GLU A 127 -16.36 -13.88 11.52
CA GLU A 127 -15.64 -14.73 12.49
C GLU A 127 -14.85 -13.94 13.54
N ARG A 128 -14.54 -12.68 13.25
CA ARG A 128 -13.81 -11.76 14.14
C ARG A 128 -14.70 -10.65 14.71
N GLY A 129 -15.98 -10.63 14.36
CA GLY A 129 -16.91 -9.56 14.76
C GLY A 129 -16.45 -8.17 14.29
N LEU A 130 -15.80 -8.10 13.13
CA LEU A 130 -15.17 -6.89 12.60
C LEU A 130 -15.69 -6.56 11.21
N SER A 131 -15.91 -5.28 10.95
CA SER A 131 -16.07 -4.77 9.58
C SER A 131 -15.21 -3.52 9.37
N VAL A 132 -14.66 -3.39 8.17
CA VAL A 132 -13.84 -2.26 7.75
C VAL A 132 -14.54 -1.57 6.59
N LEU A 133 -14.88 -0.28 6.75
CA LEU A 133 -15.35 0.56 5.68
C LEU A 133 -14.15 1.29 5.07
N ALA A 134 -13.75 0.87 3.87
CA ALA A 134 -12.64 1.46 3.14
C ALA A 134 -13.16 2.49 2.14
N VAL A 135 -12.75 3.74 2.32
CA VAL A 135 -13.17 4.88 1.49
C VAL A 135 -11.95 5.39 0.73
N PRO A 136 -11.79 5.02 -0.55
CA PRO A 136 -10.73 5.58 -1.38
C PRO A 136 -10.98 7.06 -1.70
N ASP A 137 -9.96 7.77 -2.18
CA ASP A 137 -10.12 9.15 -2.63
C ASP A 137 -10.93 9.21 -3.94
N LEU A 138 -12.22 9.50 -3.83
CA LEU A 138 -13.16 9.57 -4.95
C LEU A 138 -13.30 10.97 -5.57
N VAL A 139 -12.64 11.98 -5.02
CA VAL A 139 -12.79 13.38 -5.45
C VAL A 139 -12.33 13.60 -6.89
N ALA A 140 -11.40 12.81 -7.38
CA ALA A 140 -10.86 12.91 -8.73
C ALA A 140 -11.85 12.50 -9.85
N HIS A 141 -12.97 11.86 -9.53
CA HIS A 141 -13.90 11.30 -10.51
C HIS A 141 -15.21 12.11 -10.69
N ASN A 142 -15.42 13.15 -9.91
CA ASN A 142 -16.64 13.97 -9.94
C ASN A 142 -16.44 15.36 -10.56
N VAL A 143 -15.40 15.55 -11.36
CA VAL A 143 -15.18 16.82 -12.07
C VAL A 143 -15.19 16.58 -13.57
#